data_151dea255506f08457390fdb07051596
#
_entry.id   151dea255506f08457390fdb07051596
#
_cell.length_a   1.000
_cell.length_b   1.000
_cell.length_c   1.000
_cell.angle_alpha   90.00
_cell.angle_beta   90.00
_cell.angle_gamma   90.00
#
_symmetry.space_group_name_H-M   'P 1'
#
loop_
_entity.id
_entity.type
_entity.pdbx_description
1 polymer ?
#
loop_
_entity_poly.entity_id
_entity_poly.type
_entity_poly.pdbx_seq_one_letter_code
_entity_poly.pdbx_strand_id
1 'polypeptide(L)'
;MNIRYYNTYEDDFFESKNQNYKLKDNYKWIKNNIFYKIVAFIVYIPFLIYGFIYTKLVLKVTFKNKKVLKKYKNYFLYANHTLEMGDAFNPIVGLFPNKPYIIVSPSNLGIPVIGRLLPMLGALPIPDGIHQMKKFIECINIRSKTNPIIIYPEAHVWPYSTFIRDFKETSFEFPVINNVPSFTMTTTYQKGKKKPKITIYFDGPFFPDDLDTKKQKIKNLRDKVYNSMVKNSKNSTYDYIIYKKN
;
A
#
# COMPACT_ATOMS: atom_id res chain seq x y z
N MET A 1 -28.68 1.38 -4.60
CA MET A 1 -27.58 2.05 -3.90
C MET A 1 -27.04 1.05 -2.89
N ASN A 2 -25.75 0.73 -2.91
CA ASN A 2 -25.19 -0.30 -2.03
C ASN A 2 -24.73 0.37 -0.71
N ILE A 3 -25.40 0.06 0.41
CA ILE A 3 -25.08 0.63 1.73
C ILE A 3 -24.41 -0.46 2.54
N ARG A 4 -23.30 -0.12 3.19
CA ARG A 4 -22.62 -0.97 4.17
C ARG A 4 -22.59 -0.26 5.52
N TYR A 5 -22.88 -1.00 6.57
CA TYR A 5 -22.87 -0.48 7.94
C TYR A 5 -21.58 -0.93 8.63
N TYR A 6 -21.02 -0.07 9.48
CA TYR A 6 -19.82 -0.36 10.26
C TYR A 6 -19.98 0.11 11.71
N ASN A 7 -19.29 -0.55 12.62
CA ASN A 7 -19.21 -0.17 14.03
C ASN A 7 -17.95 0.64 14.33
N THR A 8 -16.82 0.21 13.78
CA THR A 8 -15.51 0.83 13.95
C THR A 8 -14.77 0.93 12.62
N TYR A 9 -13.74 1.75 12.55
CA TYR A 9 -12.87 1.82 11.37
C TYR A 9 -11.97 0.58 11.19
N GLU A 10 -11.97 -0.33 12.16
CA GLU A 10 -11.25 -1.61 12.12
C GLU A 10 -12.12 -2.76 11.55
N ASP A 11 -13.39 -2.50 11.23
CA ASP A 11 -14.27 -3.50 10.60
C ASP A 11 -13.70 -3.93 9.25
N ASP A 12 -13.72 -5.23 8.99
CA ASP A 12 -13.22 -5.81 7.75
C ASP A 12 -14.39 -6.17 6.82
N PHE A 13 -14.43 -5.55 5.64
CA PHE A 13 -15.42 -5.83 4.60
C PHE A 13 -14.91 -6.81 3.55
N PHE A 14 -13.68 -7.24 3.67
CA PHE A 14 -13.06 -8.20 2.77
C PHE A 14 -12.16 -9.16 3.55
N GLU A 15 -12.76 -10.19 4.10
CA GLU A 15 -12.03 -11.21 4.85
C GLU A 15 -11.25 -12.15 3.92
N SER A 16 -9.96 -12.25 4.13
CA SER A 16 -9.15 -13.31 3.52
C SER A 16 -9.54 -14.66 4.12
N LYS A 17 -9.77 -15.67 3.27
CA LYS A 17 -10.07 -17.04 3.73
C LYS A 17 -8.96 -17.67 4.60
N ASN A 18 -7.77 -17.08 4.63
CA ASN A 18 -6.57 -17.60 5.30
C ASN A 18 -6.11 -16.72 6.46
N GLN A 19 -7.02 -16.08 7.19
CA GLN A 19 -6.67 -15.17 8.30
C GLN A 19 -5.80 -15.81 9.38
N ASN A 20 -5.92 -17.12 9.58
CA ASN A 20 -5.13 -17.87 10.56
C ASN A 20 -3.73 -18.29 10.06
N TYR A 21 -3.33 -17.85 8.86
CA TYR A 21 -1.99 -18.16 8.36
C TYR A 21 -0.93 -17.42 9.17
N LYS A 22 0.02 -18.19 9.73
CA LYS A 22 1.16 -17.66 10.49
C LYS A 22 2.45 -17.82 9.70
N LEU A 23 3.32 -16.82 9.83
CA LEU A 23 4.66 -16.93 9.27
C LEU A 23 5.47 -17.99 10.02
N LYS A 24 6.28 -18.76 9.29
CA LYS A 24 7.22 -19.70 9.91
C LYS A 24 8.25 -18.92 10.74
N ASP A 25 8.67 -19.45 11.87
CA ASP A 25 9.64 -18.78 12.77
C ASP A 25 10.97 -18.43 12.08
N ASN A 26 11.36 -19.24 11.11
CA ASN A 26 12.57 -19.03 10.31
C ASN A 26 12.32 -18.28 9.00
N TYR A 27 11.19 -17.56 8.88
CA TYR A 27 10.88 -16.79 7.67
C TYR A 27 11.99 -15.78 7.35
N LYS A 28 12.42 -15.77 6.08
CA LYS A 28 13.49 -14.89 5.58
C LYS A 28 12.88 -13.81 4.66
N TRP A 29 12.84 -12.57 5.13
CA TRP A 29 12.43 -11.42 4.31
C TRP A 29 13.46 -11.06 3.24
N ILE A 30 14.75 -11.23 3.56
CA ILE A 30 15.86 -10.97 2.64
C ILE A 30 16.33 -12.28 2.05
N LYS A 31 16.21 -12.40 0.73
CA LYS A 31 16.67 -13.57 -0.03
C LYS A 31 17.71 -13.10 -1.05
N ASN A 32 18.98 -13.35 -0.75
CA ASN A 32 20.11 -12.85 -1.55
C ASN A 32 20.63 -13.84 -2.61
N ASN A 33 20.12 -15.08 -2.62
CA ASN A 33 20.51 -16.10 -3.58
C ASN A 33 20.24 -15.64 -5.02
N ILE A 34 21.22 -15.77 -5.91
CA ILE A 34 21.14 -15.34 -7.31
C ILE A 34 20.04 -16.08 -8.07
N PHE A 35 19.90 -17.39 -7.86
CA PHE A 35 18.84 -18.17 -8.48
C PHE A 35 17.45 -17.66 -8.07
N TYR A 36 17.26 -17.35 -6.79
CA TYR A 36 16.01 -16.76 -6.33
C TYR A 36 15.72 -15.43 -7.04
N LYS A 37 16.73 -14.58 -7.23
CA LYS A 37 16.57 -13.29 -7.92
C LYS A 37 16.19 -13.46 -9.38
N ILE A 38 16.81 -14.44 -10.06
CA ILE A 38 16.47 -14.77 -11.46
C ILE A 38 15.03 -15.27 -11.56
N VAL A 39 14.65 -16.24 -10.72
CA VAL A 39 13.29 -16.78 -10.72
C VAL A 39 12.27 -15.68 -10.36
N ALA A 40 12.58 -14.84 -9.36
CA ALA A 40 11.72 -13.72 -8.99
C ALA A 40 11.55 -12.71 -10.14
N PHE A 41 12.58 -12.48 -10.93
CA PHE A 41 12.49 -11.62 -12.12
C PHE A 41 11.59 -12.25 -13.20
N ILE A 42 11.77 -13.55 -13.49
CA ILE A 42 10.94 -14.28 -14.47
C ILE A 42 9.47 -14.27 -14.04
N VAL A 43 9.19 -14.51 -12.75
CA VAL A 43 7.82 -14.49 -12.19
C VAL A 43 7.21 -13.08 -12.22
N TYR A 44 8.04 -12.05 -12.02
CA TYR A 44 7.57 -10.66 -11.97
C TYR A 44 7.07 -10.17 -13.34
N ILE A 45 7.66 -10.59 -14.44
CA ILE A 45 7.30 -10.10 -15.79
C ILE A 45 5.83 -10.39 -16.14
N PRO A 46 5.32 -11.63 -16.12
CA PRO A 46 3.93 -11.92 -16.45
C PRO A 46 2.97 -11.26 -15.47
N PHE A 47 3.35 -11.15 -14.19
CA PHE A 47 2.55 -10.47 -13.18
C PHE A 47 2.46 -8.96 -13.46
N LEU A 48 3.54 -8.34 -13.90
CA LEU A 48 3.57 -6.94 -14.31
C LEU A 48 2.69 -6.70 -15.55
N ILE A 49 2.80 -7.57 -16.56
CA ILE A 49 1.97 -7.50 -17.78
C ILE A 49 0.49 -7.61 -17.41
N TYR A 50 0.13 -8.61 -16.59
CA TYR A 50 -1.23 -8.75 -16.09
C TYR A 50 -1.69 -7.51 -15.32
N GLY A 51 -0.83 -6.96 -14.47
CA GLY A 51 -1.08 -5.73 -13.73
C GLY A 51 -1.39 -4.54 -14.65
N PHE A 52 -0.64 -4.38 -15.74
CA PHE A 52 -0.90 -3.34 -16.74
C PHE A 52 -2.26 -3.56 -17.43
N ILE A 53 -2.55 -4.78 -17.87
CA ILE A 53 -3.84 -5.11 -18.49
C ILE A 53 -4.97 -4.83 -17.52
N TYR A 54 -4.88 -5.32 -16.29
CA TYR A 54 -5.90 -5.16 -15.28
C TYR A 54 -6.12 -3.68 -14.91
N THR A 55 -5.04 -2.96 -14.61
CA THR A 55 -5.11 -1.54 -14.21
C THR A 55 -5.59 -0.64 -15.36
N LYS A 56 -5.07 -0.83 -16.58
CA LYS A 56 -5.31 0.08 -17.70
C LYS A 56 -6.52 -0.29 -18.56
N LEU A 57 -6.79 -1.58 -18.76
CA LEU A 57 -7.88 -2.02 -19.64
C LEU A 57 -9.12 -2.42 -18.84
N VAL A 58 -8.98 -3.13 -17.73
CA VAL A 58 -10.13 -3.58 -16.91
C VAL A 58 -10.61 -2.47 -15.99
N LEU A 59 -9.75 -1.93 -15.14
CA LEU A 59 -10.09 -0.86 -14.19
C LEU A 59 -10.08 0.53 -14.84
N LYS A 60 -9.39 0.71 -15.94
CA LYS A 60 -9.24 1.99 -16.69
C LYS A 60 -8.73 3.12 -15.79
N VAL A 61 -7.77 2.80 -14.92
CA VAL A 61 -7.21 3.75 -13.95
C VAL A 61 -6.50 4.90 -14.64
N THR A 62 -6.81 6.12 -14.22
CA THR A 62 -6.08 7.34 -14.58
C THR A 62 -5.17 7.75 -13.43
N PHE A 63 -3.88 7.93 -13.71
CA PHE A 63 -2.92 8.44 -12.73
C PHE A 63 -2.71 9.94 -12.93
N LYS A 64 -2.85 10.71 -11.85
CA LYS A 64 -2.65 12.17 -11.80
C LYS A 64 -1.43 12.52 -10.96
N ASN A 65 -0.75 13.58 -11.35
CA ASN A 65 0.38 14.15 -10.63
C ASN A 65 1.59 13.20 -10.41
N LYS A 66 1.73 12.14 -11.24
CA LYS A 66 2.85 11.18 -11.16
C LYS A 66 4.25 11.85 -11.23
N LYS A 67 4.32 13.08 -11.75
CA LYS A 67 5.57 13.84 -11.91
C LYS A 67 6.30 14.09 -10.57
N VAL A 68 5.57 14.18 -9.44
CA VAL A 68 6.16 14.42 -8.11
C VAL A 68 7.14 13.31 -7.70
N LEU A 69 6.94 12.09 -8.19
CA LEU A 69 7.78 10.94 -7.89
C LEU A 69 9.09 10.89 -8.69
N LYS A 70 9.20 11.61 -9.81
CA LYS A 70 10.30 11.42 -10.78
C LYS A 70 11.70 11.69 -10.22
N LYS A 71 11.79 12.57 -9.21
CA LYS A 71 13.08 12.94 -8.58
C LYS A 71 13.58 11.94 -7.56
N TYR A 72 12.73 10.94 -7.18
CA TYR A 72 12.99 10.05 -6.08
C TYR A 72 12.96 8.60 -6.55
N LYS A 73 13.97 7.83 -6.20
CA LYS A 73 14.02 6.37 -6.48
C LYS A 73 13.51 5.54 -5.32
N ASN A 74 13.65 6.09 -4.11
CA ASN A 74 13.31 5.43 -2.84
C ASN A 74 12.48 6.38 -1.97
N TYR A 75 11.38 5.87 -1.43
CA TYR A 75 10.43 6.60 -0.60
C TYR A 75 9.40 5.65 0.02
N PHE A 76 8.66 6.13 1.01
CA PHE A 76 7.46 5.46 1.47
C PHE A 76 6.24 6.06 0.77
N LEU A 77 5.35 5.20 0.26
CA LEU A 77 4.13 5.60 -0.41
C LEU A 77 2.93 5.09 0.40
N TYR A 78 2.18 6.02 0.96
CA TYR A 78 0.98 5.74 1.72
C TYR A 78 -0.25 5.81 0.84
N ALA A 79 -1.08 4.76 0.87
CA ALA A 79 -2.25 4.64 0.01
C ALA A 79 -3.51 4.28 0.81
N ASN A 80 -4.68 4.74 0.36
CA ASN A 80 -5.97 4.31 0.89
C ASN A 80 -6.32 2.91 0.35
N HIS A 81 -6.95 2.09 1.18
CA HIS A 81 -7.18 0.67 0.90
C HIS A 81 -8.63 0.42 0.48
N THR A 82 -8.90 0.56 -0.83
CA THR A 82 -10.28 0.61 -1.35
C THR A 82 -10.55 -0.29 -2.55
N LEU A 83 -9.55 -1.03 -3.04
CA LEU A 83 -9.69 -1.93 -4.18
C LEU A 83 -8.98 -3.27 -3.89
N GLU A 84 -9.73 -4.33 -3.72
CA GLU A 84 -9.21 -5.67 -3.39
C GLU A 84 -7.98 -6.07 -4.23
N MET A 85 -8.18 -6.36 -5.51
CA MET A 85 -7.08 -6.67 -6.43
C MET A 85 -6.37 -5.42 -6.95
N GLY A 86 -7.09 -4.30 -7.08
CA GLY A 86 -6.55 -3.05 -7.61
C GLY A 86 -5.38 -2.53 -6.76
N ASP A 87 -5.47 -2.66 -5.46
CA ASP A 87 -4.45 -2.17 -4.53
C ASP A 87 -3.15 -2.99 -4.59
N ALA A 88 -3.20 -4.23 -5.10
CA ALA A 88 -1.98 -4.98 -5.41
C ALA A 88 -1.31 -4.51 -6.71
N PHE A 89 -2.08 -4.12 -7.74
CA PHE A 89 -1.54 -3.82 -9.08
C PHE A 89 -1.34 -2.33 -9.34
N ASN A 90 -2.23 -1.47 -8.84
CA ASN A 90 -2.17 -0.03 -9.10
C ASN A 90 -0.84 0.61 -8.71
N PRO A 91 -0.23 0.32 -7.54
CA PRO A 91 1.08 0.88 -7.22
C PRO A 91 2.17 0.33 -8.15
N ILE A 92 2.16 -0.95 -8.51
CA ILE A 92 3.16 -1.55 -9.41
C ILE A 92 3.14 -0.83 -10.77
N VAL A 93 1.94 -0.62 -11.34
CA VAL A 93 1.78 0.07 -12.63
C VAL A 93 2.02 1.57 -12.49
N GLY A 94 1.55 2.18 -11.41
CA GLY A 94 1.74 3.61 -11.12
C GLY A 94 3.21 3.99 -10.96
N LEU A 95 4.02 3.11 -10.38
CA LEU A 95 5.44 3.36 -10.09
C LEU A 95 6.40 2.85 -11.16
N PHE A 96 5.89 2.14 -12.17
CA PHE A 96 6.75 1.63 -13.26
C PHE A 96 7.64 2.74 -13.86
N PRO A 97 8.95 2.50 -14.08
CA PRO A 97 9.68 1.23 -14.04
C PRO A 97 10.20 0.80 -12.66
N ASN A 98 10.01 1.59 -11.59
CA ASN A 98 10.47 1.24 -10.26
C ASN A 98 9.64 0.08 -9.70
N LYS A 99 10.31 -1.00 -9.26
CA LYS A 99 9.66 -2.12 -8.56
C LYS A 99 9.42 -1.75 -7.10
N PRO A 100 8.17 -1.62 -6.63
CA PRO A 100 7.90 -1.39 -5.23
C PRO A 100 7.97 -2.66 -4.40
N TYR A 101 8.15 -2.49 -3.08
CA TYR A 101 7.80 -3.48 -2.07
C TYR A 101 6.49 -3.05 -1.39
N ILE A 102 5.64 -4.01 -1.05
CA ILE A 102 4.32 -3.75 -0.45
C ILE A 102 4.24 -4.46 0.89
N ILE A 103 3.96 -3.73 1.96
CA ILE A 103 3.69 -4.33 3.27
C ILE A 103 2.30 -4.97 3.22
N VAL A 104 2.22 -6.26 3.60
CA VAL A 104 1.00 -7.06 3.48
C VAL A 104 0.72 -7.85 4.75
N SER A 105 -0.55 -8.23 4.96
CA SER A 105 -0.91 -9.20 6.01
C SER A 105 -0.30 -10.57 5.72
N PRO A 106 0.13 -11.33 6.74
CA PRO A 106 0.57 -12.72 6.58
C PRO A 106 -0.46 -13.61 5.87
N SER A 107 -1.74 -13.35 6.08
CA SER A 107 -2.85 -14.08 5.44
C SER A 107 -2.74 -14.14 3.91
N ASN A 108 -2.15 -13.13 3.28
CA ASN A 108 -1.93 -13.12 1.83
C ASN A 108 -0.98 -14.24 1.37
N LEU A 109 -0.01 -14.63 2.22
CA LEU A 109 0.90 -15.74 1.90
C LEU A 109 0.22 -17.10 2.02
N GLY A 110 -0.91 -17.17 2.70
CA GLY A 110 -1.75 -18.37 2.79
C GLY A 110 -2.60 -18.65 1.54
N ILE A 111 -2.66 -17.70 0.58
CA ILE A 111 -3.41 -17.91 -0.67
C ILE A 111 -2.76 -19.05 -1.47
N PRO A 112 -3.50 -20.11 -1.84
CA PRO A 112 -2.96 -21.23 -2.59
C PRO A 112 -2.24 -20.75 -3.86
N VAL A 113 -1.07 -21.35 -4.15
CA VAL A 113 -0.19 -21.04 -5.30
C VAL A 113 0.35 -19.61 -5.27
N ILE A 114 -0.51 -18.59 -5.32
CA ILE A 114 -0.13 -17.17 -5.40
C ILE A 114 0.65 -16.73 -4.16
N GLY A 115 0.27 -17.17 -2.97
CA GLY A 115 0.94 -16.77 -1.73
C GLY A 115 2.43 -17.09 -1.71
N ARG A 116 2.86 -18.19 -2.36
CA ARG A 116 4.28 -18.55 -2.49
C ARG A 116 5.05 -17.62 -3.43
N LEU A 117 4.37 -17.00 -4.38
CA LEU A 117 4.95 -16.08 -5.37
C LEU A 117 5.02 -14.65 -4.85
N LEU A 118 4.14 -14.25 -3.91
CA LEU A 118 4.05 -12.87 -3.41
C LEU A 118 5.40 -12.29 -2.94
N PRO A 119 6.27 -13.02 -2.20
CA PRO A 119 7.58 -12.48 -1.82
C PRO A 119 8.49 -12.19 -3.02
N MET A 120 8.35 -12.95 -4.14
CA MET A 120 9.08 -12.69 -5.39
C MET A 120 8.56 -11.43 -6.09
N LEU A 121 7.29 -11.12 -5.88
CA LEU A 121 6.62 -9.94 -6.44
C LEU A 121 6.86 -8.67 -5.61
N GLY A 122 7.47 -8.80 -4.43
CA GLY A 122 7.80 -7.67 -3.56
C GLY A 122 6.92 -7.55 -2.31
N ALA A 123 6.09 -8.55 -2.00
CA ALA A 123 5.33 -8.54 -0.76
C ALA A 123 6.23 -8.73 0.46
N LEU A 124 6.03 -7.89 1.47
CA LEU A 124 6.70 -7.91 2.77
C LEU A 124 5.66 -8.20 3.85
N PRO A 125 5.46 -9.45 4.27
CA PRO A 125 4.48 -9.78 5.28
C PRO A 125 4.88 -9.20 6.63
N ILE A 126 3.89 -8.64 7.35
CA ILE A 126 4.08 -8.16 8.72
C ILE A 126 4.33 -9.39 9.62
N PRO A 127 5.29 -9.34 10.55
CA PRO A 127 5.54 -10.45 11.47
C PRO A 127 4.44 -10.60 12.50
N ASP A 128 4.17 -11.86 12.89
CA ASP A 128 3.18 -12.19 13.93
C ASP A 128 3.76 -12.05 15.35
N GLY A 129 5.10 -11.99 15.50
CA GLY A 129 5.76 -12.01 16.79
C GLY A 129 6.96 -11.05 16.89
N ILE A 130 7.27 -10.68 18.14
CA ILE A 130 8.34 -9.70 18.44
C ILE A 130 9.73 -10.17 17.99
N HIS A 131 10.01 -11.47 18.02
CA HIS A 131 11.30 -12.03 17.59
C HIS A 131 11.56 -11.86 16.09
N GLN A 132 10.50 -11.82 15.29
CA GLN A 132 10.58 -11.62 13.85
C GLN A 132 10.63 -10.13 13.50
N MET A 133 10.12 -9.26 14.36
CA MET A 133 10.02 -7.81 14.13
C MET A 133 11.38 -7.19 13.80
N LYS A 134 12.45 -7.58 14.51
CA LYS A 134 13.80 -7.07 14.25
C LYS A 134 14.24 -7.34 12.81
N LYS A 135 14.02 -8.56 12.31
CA LYS A 135 14.38 -8.95 10.93
C LYS A 135 13.52 -8.24 9.88
N PHE A 136 12.26 -8.02 10.20
CA PHE A 136 11.35 -7.26 9.35
C PHE A 136 11.80 -5.80 9.24
N ILE A 137 12.08 -5.13 10.35
CA ILE A 137 12.61 -3.75 10.38
C ILE A 137 13.93 -3.65 9.61
N GLU A 138 14.84 -4.61 9.79
CA GLU A 138 16.08 -4.68 9.03
C GLU A 138 15.81 -4.77 7.52
N CYS A 139 14.85 -5.59 7.11
CA CYS A 139 14.43 -5.68 5.70
C CYS A 139 13.90 -4.35 5.19
N ILE A 140 13.01 -3.68 5.94
CA ILE A 140 12.49 -2.35 5.57
C ILE A 140 13.65 -1.36 5.40
N ASN A 141 14.59 -1.31 6.34
CA ASN A 141 15.73 -0.40 6.29
C ASN A 141 16.66 -0.66 5.08
N ILE A 142 16.83 -1.92 4.69
CA ILE A 142 17.60 -2.26 3.48
C ILE A 142 16.85 -1.87 2.21
N ARG A 143 15.56 -2.21 2.12
CA ARG A 143 14.74 -1.98 0.91
C ARG A 143 14.45 -0.50 0.69
N SER A 144 14.23 0.27 1.75
CA SER A 144 13.98 1.72 1.67
C SER A 144 15.16 2.54 1.14
N LYS A 145 16.37 1.95 1.06
CA LYS A 145 17.54 2.62 0.45
C LYS A 145 17.49 2.68 -1.07
N THR A 146 16.75 1.77 -1.71
CA THR A 146 16.82 1.61 -3.17
C THR A 146 15.47 1.53 -3.86
N ASN A 147 14.40 1.24 -3.12
CA ASN A 147 13.07 0.96 -3.70
C ASN A 147 11.98 1.71 -2.95
N PRO A 148 10.86 2.01 -3.62
CA PRO A 148 9.65 2.45 -2.96
C PRO A 148 9.06 1.35 -2.07
N ILE A 149 8.55 1.74 -0.89
CA ILE A 149 7.80 0.85 0.01
C ILE A 149 6.38 1.37 0.15
N ILE A 150 5.41 0.51 -0.17
CA ILE A 150 3.98 0.85 -0.14
C ILE A 150 3.40 0.40 1.20
N ILE A 151 2.63 1.28 1.81
CA ILE A 151 1.91 1.02 3.05
C ILE A 151 0.46 1.45 2.88
N TYR A 152 -0.46 0.57 3.29
CA TYR A 152 -1.88 0.87 3.43
C TYR A 152 -2.17 1.10 4.92
N PRO A 153 -2.08 2.35 5.43
CA PRO A 153 -2.13 2.60 6.86
C PRO A 153 -3.50 2.35 7.49
N GLU A 154 -4.54 2.31 6.67
CA GLU A 154 -5.93 1.98 7.07
C GLU A 154 -6.12 0.49 7.41
N ALA A 155 -5.15 -0.37 7.10
CA ALA A 155 -5.08 -1.82 7.32
C ALA A 155 -6.15 -2.64 6.57
N HIS A 156 -7.44 -2.35 6.75
CA HIS A 156 -8.56 -3.11 6.18
C HIS A 156 -9.03 -2.54 4.84
N VAL A 157 -9.44 -3.41 3.92
CA VAL A 157 -10.01 -3.00 2.63
C VAL A 157 -11.47 -2.56 2.82
N TRP A 158 -11.75 -1.31 2.49
CA TRP A 158 -13.12 -0.81 2.40
C TRP A 158 -13.47 -0.52 0.94
N PRO A 159 -14.09 -1.47 0.23
CA PRO A 159 -14.29 -1.37 -1.21
C PRO A 159 -15.02 -0.09 -1.61
N TYR A 160 -14.39 0.67 -2.52
CA TYR A 160 -14.91 1.92 -3.07
C TYR A 160 -15.18 3.02 -2.03
N SER A 161 -14.53 3.01 -0.87
CA SER A 161 -14.62 4.11 0.09
C SER A 161 -14.11 5.40 -0.53
N THR A 162 -14.86 6.48 -0.35
CA THR A 162 -14.56 7.82 -0.87
C THR A 162 -13.94 8.76 0.16
N PHE A 163 -13.81 8.30 1.40
CA PHE A 163 -13.16 9.03 2.50
C PHE A 163 -11.96 8.27 3.05
N ILE A 164 -11.12 8.97 3.77
CA ILE A 164 -9.94 8.41 4.43
C ILE A 164 -10.29 8.13 5.88
N ARG A 165 -10.15 6.87 6.30
CA ARG A 165 -10.28 6.46 7.69
C ARG A 165 -9.08 6.93 8.49
N ASP A 166 -9.28 7.20 9.76
CA ASP A 166 -8.16 7.52 10.65
C ASP A 166 -7.24 6.31 10.83
N PHE A 167 -5.93 6.56 10.91
CA PHE A 167 -4.92 5.51 11.03
C PHE A 167 -3.80 5.90 12.00
N LYS A 168 -3.18 4.88 12.57
CA LYS A 168 -2.12 5.01 13.58
C LYS A 168 -0.82 5.56 12.98
N GLU A 169 0.00 6.16 13.83
CA GLU A 169 1.29 6.76 13.46
C GLU A 169 2.44 5.74 13.33
N THR A 170 2.23 4.48 13.73
CA THR A 170 3.28 3.45 13.88
C THR A 170 4.15 3.27 12.63
N SER A 171 3.53 3.23 11.44
CA SER A 171 4.27 3.01 10.19
C SER A 171 5.12 4.20 9.75
N PHE A 172 4.87 5.38 10.31
CA PHE A 172 5.61 6.61 9.99
C PHE A 172 6.98 6.68 10.69
N GLU A 173 7.24 5.75 11.61
CA GLU A 173 8.57 5.56 12.17
C GLU A 173 9.60 5.18 11.10
N PHE A 174 9.21 4.39 10.10
CA PHE A 174 10.12 3.92 9.05
C PHE A 174 10.73 5.07 8.22
N PRO A 175 9.95 5.99 7.62
CA PRO A 175 10.54 7.11 6.86
C PRO A 175 11.34 8.07 7.75
N VAL A 176 10.93 8.28 8.99
CA VAL A 176 11.66 9.14 9.94
C VAL A 176 13.03 8.55 10.28
N ILE A 177 13.11 7.24 10.61
CA ILE A 177 14.39 6.58 10.93
C ILE A 177 15.30 6.51 9.71
N ASN A 178 14.75 6.22 8.52
CA ASN A 178 15.52 6.05 7.31
C ASN A 178 15.84 7.38 6.59
N ASN A 179 15.31 8.49 7.07
CA ASN A 179 15.45 9.82 6.48
C ASN A 179 15.12 9.83 4.97
N VAL A 180 14.01 9.22 4.60
CA VAL A 180 13.51 9.17 3.21
C VAL A 180 12.15 9.84 3.11
N PRO A 181 11.80 10.44 1.95
CA PRO A 181 10.54 11.12 1.77
C PRO A 181 9.34 10.16 1.83
N SER A 182 8.21 10.72 2.24
CA SER A 182 6.90 10.08 2.14
C SER A 182 6.07 10.73 1.03
N PHE A 183 5.26 9.92 0.36
CA PHE A 183 4.30 10.36 -0.65
C PHE A 183 2.93 9.74 -0.36
N THR A 184 1.89 10.28 -0.98
CA THR A 184 0.56 9.68 -0.97
C THR A 184 0.15 9.18 -2.34
N MET A 185 -0.66 8.12 -2.35
CA MET A 185 -1.36 7.60 -3.52
C MET A 185 -2.84 7.45 -3.14
N THR A 186 -3.65 8.43 -3.52
CA THR A 186 -5.06 8.48 -3.14
C THR A 186 -5.94 8.04 -4.29
N THR A 187 -6.61 6.90 -4.13
CA THR A 187 -7.62 6.39 -5.06
C THR A 187 -8.94 7.11 -4.84
N THR A 188 -9.54 7.60 -5.92
CA THR A 188 -10.80 8.35 -5.92
C THR A 188 -11.76 7.82 -6.98
N TYR A 189 -13.04 8.08 -6.80
CA TYR A 189 -14.11 7.54 -7.62
C TYR A 189 -14.99 8.63 -8.22
N GLN A 190 -15.22 8.54 -9.52
CA GLN A 190 -16.11 9.43 -10.25
C GLN A 190 -17.18 8.61 -10.98
N LYS A 191 -18.31 9.23 -11.30
CA LYS A 191 -19.40 8.55 -11.99
C LYS A 191 -18.94 8.01 -13.35
N GLY A 192 -19.16 6.72 -13.59
CA GLY A 192 -18.91 6.03 -14.84
C GLY A 192 -20.20 5.52 -15.48
N LYS A 193 -20.13 4.91 -16.67
CA LYS A 193 -21.32 4.34 -17.36
C LYS A 193 -21.87 3.11 -16.63
N LYS A 194 -21.01 2.12 -16.30
CA LYS A 194 -21.40 0.86 -15.61
C LYS A 194 -20.72 0.70 -14.26
N LYS A 195 -19.45 1.09 -14.16
CA LYS A 195 -18.65 1.06 -12.95
C LYS A 195 -18.05 2.43 -12.71
N PRO A 196 -17.64 2.77 -11.47
CA PRO A 196 -16.96 4.04 -11.18
C PRO A 196 -15.71 4.18 -12.07
N LYS A 197 -15.44 5.41 -12.49
CA LYS A 197 -14.10 5.78 -12.99
C LYS A 197 -13.17 5.86 -11.80
N ILE A 198 -11.96 5.38 -11.99
CA ILE A 198 -10.94 5.37 -10.95
C ILE A 198 -9.84 6.35 -11.33
N THR A 199 -9.62 7.34 -10.47
CA THR A 199 -8.50 8.28 -10.60
C THR A 199 -7.63 8.19 -9.36
N ILE A 200 -6.33 8.02 -9.56
CA ILE A 200 -5.33 7.94 -8.50
C ILE A 200 -4.46 9.19 -8.53
N TYR A 201 -4.40 9.89 -7.41
CA TYR A 201 -3.62 11.12 -7.23
C TYR A 201 -2.36 10.82 -6.42
N PHE A 202 -1.21 11.25 -6.92
CA PHE A 202 0.05 11.25 -6.17
C PHE A 202 0.31 12.65 -5.61
N ASP A 203 0.82 12.72 -4.38
CA ASP A 203 1.21 13.98 -3.74
C ASP A 203 2.44 13.80 -2.85
N GLY A 204 3.16 14.88 -2.56
CA GLY A 204 4.43 14.91 -1.83
C GLY A 204 5.55 15.58 -2.65
N PRO A 205 6.80 15.53 -2.17
CA PRO A 205 7.29 14.78 -1.02
C PRO A 205 6.89 15.40 0.32
N PHE A 206 6.68 14.54 1.31
CA PHE A 206 6.48 14.94 2.70
C PHE A 206 7.68 14.52 3.54
N PHE A 207 8.16 15.44 4.36
CA PHE A 207 9.16 15.22 5.39
C PHE A 207 8.59 15.72 6.72
N PRO A 208 9.04 15.18 7.86
CA PRO A 208 8.72 15.78 9.14
C PRO A 208 9.35 17.18 9.22
N ASP A 209 8.72 18.07 9.96
CA ASP A 209 9.34 19.34 10.31
C ASP A 209 10.54 19.09 11.25
N ASP A 210 11.39 20.10 11.39
CA ASP A 210 12.50 20.04 12.33
C ASP A 210 11.94 20.22 13.76
N LEU A 211 11.69 19.10 14.41
CA LEU A 211 11.08 19.00 15.74
C LEU A 211 12.02 18.29 16.69
N ASP A 212 11.89 18.61 18.00
CA ASP A 212 12.83 18.18 19.02
C ASP A 212 12.86 16.66 19.23
N THR A 213 11.71 16.00 19.15
CA THR A 213 11.64 14.57 19.47
C THR A 213 11.24 13.73 18.24
N LYS A 214 11.76 12.50 18.19
CA LYS A 214 11.36 11.49 17.19
C LYS A 214 9.85 11.28 17.17
N LYS A 215 9.20 11.24 18.33
CA LYS A 215 7.74 11.07 18.45
C LYS A 215 6.97 12.20 17.77
N GLN A 216 7.39 13.43 17.99
CA GLN A 216 6.80 14.61 17.34
C GLN A 216 6.99 14.55 15.82
N LYS A 217 8.19 14.18 15.33
CA LYS A 217 8.47 14.01 13.90
C LYS A 217 7.58 12.96 13.25
N ILE A 218 7.37 11.83 13.92
CA ILE A 218 6.48 10.75 13.45
C ILE A 218 5.04 11.23 13.33
N LYS A 219 4.51 11.86 14.39
CA LYS A 219 3.14 12.39 14.40
C LYS A 219 2.96 13.46 13.33
N ASN A 220 3.89 14.42 13.23
CA ASN A 220 3.86 15.48 12.24
C ASN A 220 3.82 14.93 10.81
N LEU A 221 4.68 13.97 10.49
CA LEU A 221 4.70 13.34 9.17
C LEU A 221 3.40 12.58 8.88
N ARG A 222 2.87 11.85 9.86
CA ARG A 222 1.57 11.18 9.77
C ARG A 222 0.47 12.18 9.43
N ASP A 223 0.42 13.30 10.14
CA ASP A 223 -0.63 14.31 9.97
C ASP A 223 -0.54 14.98 8.59
N LYS A 224 0.68 15.28 8.09
CA LYS A 224 0.90 15.79 6.73
C LYS A 224 0.37 14.82 5.67
N VAL A 225 0.70 13.54 5.79
CA VAL A 225 0.26 12.49 4.87
C VAL A 225 -1.26 12.31 4.94
N TYR A 226 -1.83 12.22 6.15
CA TYR A 226 -3.26 12.10 6.34
C TYR A 226 -4.04 13.26 5.71
N ASN A 227 -3.62 14.50 5.99
CA ASN A 227 -4.24 15.71 5.45
C ASN A 227 -4.18 15.75 3.91
N SER A 228 -3.06 15.32 3.32
CA SER A 228 -2.92 15.21 1.87
C SER A 228 -3.90 14.17 1.29
N MET A 229 -4.01 13.00 1.92
CA MET A 229 -4.96 11.97 1.49
C MET A 229 -6.41 12.46 1.61
N VAL A 230 -6.77 13.09 2.72
CA VAL A 230 -8.11 13.70 2.92
C VAL A 230 -8.38 14.79 1.89
N LYS A 231 -7.39 15.66 1.59
CA LYS A 231 -7.52 16.66 0.53
C LYS A 231 -7.80 16.02 -0.82
N ASN A 232 -7.02 15.00 -1.18
CA ASN A 232 -7.15 14.33 -2.47
C ASN A 232 -8.42 13.48 -2.58
N SER A 233 -8.90 12.90 -1.48
CA SER A 233 -10.15 12.10 -1.47
C SER A 233 -11.38 12.93 -1.85
N LYS A 234 -11.37 14.25 -1.63
CA LYS A 234 -12.42 15.18 -2.06
C LYS A 234 -12.62 15.26 -3.58
N ASN A 235 -11.69 14.70 -4.37
CA ASN A 235 -11.89 14.50 -5.81
C ASN A 235 -12.81 13.32 -6.13
N SER A 236 -13.24 12.53 -5.14
CA SER A 236 -14.34 11.59 -5.31
C SER A 236 -15.66 12.34 -5.45
N THR A 237 -16.37 12.09 -6.53
CA THR A 237 -17.67 12.74 -6.84
C THR A 237 -18.79 11.73 -6.97
N TYR A 238 -18.52 10.46 -6.62
CA TYR A 238 -19.50 9.39 -6.76
C TYR A 238 -19.29 8.30 -5.72
N ASP A 239 -20.28 8.13 -4.83
CA ASP A 239 -20.32 7.05 -3.85
C ASP A 239 -20.96 5.81 -4.47
N TYR A 240 -20.12 4.85 -4.90
CA TYR A 240 -20.57 3.55 -5.41
C TYR A 240 -21.05 2.64 -4.27
N ILE A 241 -20.41 2.73 -3.13
CA ILE A 241 -20.83 2.13 -1.86
C ILE A 241 -20.88 3.25 -0.81
N ILE A 242 -21.97 3.31 -0.07
CA ILE A 242 -22.15 4.26 1.03
C ILE A 242 -21.87 3.53 2.33
N TYR A 243 -20.96 4.07 3.13
CA TYR A 243 -20.67 3.58 4.46
C TYR A 243 -21.38 4.41 5.52
N LYS A 244 -22.13 3.75 6.42
CA LYS A 244 -22.83 4.38 7.52
C LYS A 244 -22.42 3.75 8.85
N LYS A 245 -22.18 4.57 9.85
CA LYS A 245 -21.92 4.10 11.19
C LYS A 245 -23.23 3.65 11.82
N ASN A 246 -23.23 2.48 12.50
CA ASN A 246 -24.34 2.03 13.33
C ASN A 246 -24.53 2.93 14.55
#